data_574f7608cc3a2ae8b8cff18ec30c9da0
#
_entry.id   574f7608cc3a2ae8b8cff18ec30c9da0
#
_cell.length_a   1.000
_cell.length_b   1.000
_cell.length_c   1.000
_cell.angle_alpha   90.00
_cell.angle_beta   90.00
_cell.angle_gamma   90.00
#
_symmetry.space_group_name_H-M   'P 1'
#
loop_
_entity.id
_entity.type
_entity.pdbx_description
1 polymer ?
#
loop_
_entity_poly.entity_id
_entity_poly.type
_entity_poly.pdbx_seq_one_letter_code
_entity_poly.pdbx_strand_id
1 'polypeptide(L)'
;MKVYKAIIGLLFLSIFSSGYVHAQTISKDELIFLTSQWKGERFADGRPKVPDDLLVRARDIGIDDAWTVLKNLGYTNQFEGGWKMVNDSTPVIGRAVTAMYLPSRPDVEPSFKERGLKEGRKGNTNSWPIDVLTKGYVYVADGFGKIAGGTLIGSTLGNSIYSKSGNGVVFNGSARDLECLSEIKGFNAFGRDFHPSFLEGMVLMGL
;
A
#
# COMPACT_ATOMS: atom_id res chain seq x y z
N MET A 1 25.63 -35.16 43.22
CA MET A 1 25.86 -33.71 42.97
C MET A 1 26.34 -33.36 41.58
N LYS A 2 26.63 -34.28 40.68
CA LYS A 2 27.07 -34.01 39.29
C LYS A 2 25.93 -34.05 38.24
N VAL A 3 24.79 -34.66 38.54
CA VAL A 3 23.67 -34.80 37.60
C VAL A 3 22.79 -33.55 37.52
N TYR A 4 22.66 -32.80 38.60
CA TYR A 4 21.84 -31.56 38.62
C TYR A 4 22.44 -30.39 37.82
N LYS A 5 23.75 -30.37 37.59
CA LYS A 5 24.41 -29.32 36.80
C LYS A 5 24.22 -29.48 35.28
N ALA A 6 23.96 -30.71 34.81
CA ALA A 6 23.73 -30.98 33.40
C ALA A 6 22.29 -30.65 32.97
N ILE A 7 21.31 -30.73 33.86
CA ILE A 7 19.89 -30.45 33.56
C ILE A 7 19.64 -28.94 33.49
N ILE A 8 20.35 -28.13 34.28
CA ILE A 8 20.23 -26.66 34.25
C ILE A 8 20.85 -26.09 32.96
N GLY A 9 21.88 -26.74 32.41
CA GLY A 9 22.51 -26.33 31.15
C GLY A 9 21.62 -26.58 29.92
N LEU A 10 20.76 -27.62 29.93
CA LEU A 10 19.85 -27.90 28.83
C LEU A 10 18.58 -27.04 28.82
N LEU A 11 18.17 -26.49 29.97
CA LEU A 11 17.00 -25.60 30.05
C LEU A 11 17.30 -24.16 29.59
N PHE A 12 18.57 -23.75 29.51
CA PHE A 12 18.96 -22.41 29.07
C PHE A 12 19.21 -22.28 27.55
N LEU A 13 19.22 -23.40 26.80
CA LEU A 13 19.49 -23.38 25.36
C LEU A 13 18.24 -23.31 24.49
N SER A 14 17.04 -23.31 25.09
CA SER A 14 15.76 -23.28 24.36
C SER A 14 15.05 -21.95 24.29
N ILE A 15 15.69 -20.83 24.67
CA ILE A 15 15.03 -19.51 24.78
C ILE A 15 15.44 -18.50 23.70
N PHE A 16 16.20 -18.88 22.66
CA PHE A 16 16.57 -17.94 21.60
C PHE A 16 16.16 -18.39 20.19
N SER A 17 14.89 -18.73 20.01
CA SER A 17 14.24 -18.59 18.71
C SER A 17 13.21 -17.47 18.79
N SER A 18 13.68 -16.24 18.93
CA SER A 18 12.85 -15.08 18.66
C SER A 18 12.59 -15.04 17.17
N GLY A 19 11.60 -15.79 16.71
CA GLY A 19 11.04 -15.63 15.39
C GLY A 19 10.54 -14.18 15.31
N TYR A 20 11.16 -13.38 14.49
CA TYR A 20 10.63 -12.06 14.14
C TYR A 20 9.34 -12.28 13.39
N VAL A 21 8.22 -12.15 14.07
CA VAL A 21 6.90 -12.12 13.45
C VAL A 21 6.77 -10.76 12.78
N HIS A 22 7.07 -10.69 11.50
CA HIS A 22 6.77 -9.55 10.65
C HIS A 22 5.27 -9.53 10.34
N ALA A 23 4.47 -8.99 11.25
CA ALA A 23 3.01 -9.02 11.16
C ALA A 23 2.39 -7.90 10.32
N GLN A 24 3.16 -7.18 9.49
CA GLN A 24 2.65 -6.01 8.76
C GLN A 24 2.92 -5.98 7.27
N THR A 25 3.76 -6.87 6.79
CA THR A 25 4.02 -7.05 5.36
C THR A 25 3.76 -8.50 5.02
N ILE A 26 3.17 -8.72 3.85
CA ILE A 26 3.05 -10.08 3.30
C ILE A 26 4.47 -10.66 3.21
N SER A 27 4.67 -11.88 3.70
CA SER A 27 5.98 -12.54 3.65
C SER A 27 6.43 -12.75 2.20
N LYS A 28 7.74 -12.84 1.98
CA LYS A 28 8.30 -13.16 0.66
C LYS A 28 7.73 -14.45 0.09
N ASP A 29 7.60 -15.47 0.90
CA ASP A 29 7.11 -16.78 0.46
C ASP A 29 5.64 -16.71 0.07
N GLU A 30 4.83 -15.96 0.82
CA GLU A 30 3.43 -15.71 0.48
C GLU A 30 3.30 -14.89 -0.81
N LEU A 31 4.13 -13.86 -1.01
CA LEU A 31 4.15 -13.11 -2.27
C LEU A 31 4.50 -13.99 -3.46
N ILE A 32 5.46 -14.89 -3.32
CA ILE A 32 5.82 -15.85 -4.37
C ILE A 32 4.68 -16.82 -4.64
N PHE A 33 4.03 -17.33 -3.60
CA PHE A 33 2.88 -18.22 -3.71
C PHE A 33 1.72 -17.55 -4.45
N LEU A 34 1.30 -16.36 -4.02
CA LEU A 34 0.19 -15.59 -4.60
C LEU A 34 0.47 -15.14 -6.05
N THR A 35 1.74 -15.09 -6.44
CA THR A 35 2.16 -14.69 -7.79
C THR A 35 2.93 -15.81 -8.50
N SER A 36 2.59 -17.07 -8.22
CA SER A 36 3.29 -18.27 -8.72
C SER A 36 3.35 -18.39 -10.26
N GLN A 37 2.40 -17.78 -10.96
CA GLN A 37 2.37 -17.73 -12.43
C GLN A 37 3.40 -16.74 -13.03
N TRP A 38 3.94 -15.81 -12.23
CA TRP A 38 4.96 -14.89 -12.69
C TRP A 38 6.30 -15.61 -12.91
N LYS A 39 6.79 -15.62 -14.15
CA LYS A 39 8.04 -16.27 -14.55
C LYS A 39 9.20 -15.30 -14.79
N GLY A 40 8.94 -13.99 -14.69
CA GLY A 40 9.95 -12.94 -14.83
C GLY A 40 10.77 -12.70 -13.56
N GLU A 41 11.60 -11.67 -13.60
CA GLU A 41 12.40 -11.24 -12.44
C GLU A 41 11.51 -10.84 -11.25
N ARG A 42 12.06 -10.99 -10.06
CA ARG A 42 11.45 -10.55 -8.81
C ARG A 42 12.34 -9.58 -8.06
N PHE A 43 11.76 -8.69 -7.31
CA PHE A 43 12.46 -7.93 -6.29
C PHE A 43 12.94 -8.83 -5.15
N ALA A 44 13.86 -8.33 -4.33
CA ALA A 44 14.41 -9.08 -3.19
C ALA A 44 13.35 -9.56 -2.19
N ASP A 45 12.25 -8.82 -2.09
CA ASP A 45 11.09 -9.11 -1.23
C ASP A 45 10.10 -10.13 -1.84
N GLY A 46 10.33 -10.61 -3.06
CA GLY A 46 9.50 -11.61 -3.75
C GLY A 46 8.45 -11.03 -4.70
N ARG A 47 8.22 -9.73 -4.70
CA ARG A 47 7.27 -9.10 -5.63
C ARG A 47 7.69 -9.26 -7.09
N PRO A 48 6.75 -9.50 -8.02
CA PRO A 48 7.02 -9.45 -9.45
C PRO A 48 7.63 -8.11 -9.88
N LYS A 49 8.74 -8.16 -10.61
CA LYS A 49 9.36 -6.97 -11.20
C LYS A 49 8.81 -6.77 -12.61
N VAL A 50 7.63 -6.18 -12.72
CA VAL A 50 7.02 -5.86 -14.01
C VAL A 50 7.93 -4.87 -14.76
N PRO A 51 8.37 -5.17 -15.99
CA PRO A 51 9.22 -4.27 -16.77
C PRO A 51 8.59 -2.89 -17.04
N ASP A 52 9.39 -1.85 -17.10
CA ASP A 52 8.91 -0.48 -17.31
C ASP A 52 8.29 -0.26 -18.69
N ASP A 53 8.77 -0.96 -19.72
CA ASP A 53 8.20 -0.92 -21.06
C ASP A 53 6.75 -1.44 -21.10
N LEU A 54 6.42 -2.45 -20.30
CA LEU A 54 5.05 -2.92 -20.17
C LEU A 54 4.15 -1.87 -19.52
N LEU A 55 4.65 -1.15 -18.52
CA LEU A 55 3.90 -0.07 -17.88
C LEU A 55 3.68 1.11 -18.83
N VAL A 56 4.65 1.42 -19.69
CA VAL A 56 4.49 2.45 -20.72
C VAL A 56 3.43 2.03 -21.74
N ARG A 57 3.49 0.80 -22.24
CA ARG A 57 2.51 0.28 -23.20
C ARG A 57 1.10 0.18 -22.63
N ALA A 58 0.97 -0.10 -21.34
CA ALA A 58 -0.33 -0.17 -20.67
C ALA A 58 -1.09 1.16 -20.68
N ARG A 59 -0.43 2.28 -20.93
CA ARG A 59 -1.09 3.60 -21.04
C ARG A 59 -2.00 3.73 -22.25
N ASP A 60 -1.74 2.95 -23.29
CA ASP A 60 -2.48 2.96 -24.54
C ASP A 60 -3.62 1.92 -24.56
N ILE A 61 -3.80 1.17 -23.47
CA ILE A 61 -4.82 0.14 -23.36
C ILE A 61 -6.10 0.74 -22.76
N GLY A 62 -7.21 0.60 -23.48
CA GLY A 62 -8.53 0.94 -22.97
C GLY A 62 -8.98 -0.01 -21.85
N ILE A 63 -9.82 0.50 -20.96
CA ILE A 63 -10.33 -0.30 -19.85
C ILE A 63 -11.21 -1.44 -20.33
N ASP A 64 -11.96 -1.24 -21.42
CA ASP A 64 -12.81 -2.28 -22.02
C ASP A 64 -11.99 -3.43 -22.59
N ASP A 65 -10.84 -3.12 -23.21
CA ASP A 65 -9.91 -4.12 -23.74
C ASP A 65 -9.31 -4.94 -22.60
N ALA A 66 -8.81 -4.27 -21.58
CA ALA A 66 -8.23 -4.91 -20.38
C ALA A 66 -9.27 -5.81 -19.70
N TRP A 67 -10.49 -5.31 -19.50
CA TRP A 67 -11.59 -6.08 -18.90
C TRP A 67 -11.95 -7.30 -19.72
N THR A 68 -12.04 -7.15 -21.05
CA THR A 68 -12.40 -8.25 -21.96
C THR A 68 -11.35 -9.36 -21.93
N VAL A 69 -10.06 -8.99 -21.96
CA VAL A 69 -8.96 -9.98 -21.87
C VAL A 69 -9.01 -10.72 -20.54
N LEU A 70 -9.15 -10.02 -19.43
CA LEU A 70 -9.21 -10.63 -18.10
C LEU A 70 -10.42 -11.58 -17.97
N LYS A 71 -11.59 -11.15 -18.43
CA LYS A 71 -12.81 -11.97 -18.44
C LYS A 71 -12.61 -13.27 -19.24
N ASN A 72 -12.03 -13.18 -20.43
CA ASN A 72 -11.78 -14.34 -21.29
C ASN A 72 -10.75 -15.32 -20.70
N LEU A 73 -9.86 -14.83 -19.83
CA LEU A 73 -8.91 -15.63 -19.07
C LEU A 73 -9.51 -16.20 -17.77
N GLY A 74 -10.80 -15.98 -17.51
CA GLY A 74 -11.49 -16.50 -16.33
C GLY A 74 -11.40 -15.60 -15.09
N TYR A 75 -10.79 -14.42 -15.19
CA TYR A 75 -10.79 -13.44 -14.11
C TYR A 75 -12.09 -12.67 -14.09
N THR A 76 -12.89 -12.86 -13.06
CA THR A 76 -14.16 -12.15 -12.84
C THR A 76 -13.98 -11.07 -11.76
N ASN A 77 -14.88 -10.09 -11.72
CA ASN A 77 -14.88 -9.01 -10.74
C ASN A 77 -13.57 -8.19 -10.69
N GLN A 78 -12.92 -8.00 -11.84
CA GLN A 78 -11.66 -7.26 -11.95
C GLN A 78 -11.87 -5.77 -12.27
N PHE A 79 -13.10 -5.29 -12.25
CA PHE A 79 -13.46 -3.90 -12.48
C PHE A 79 -14.20 -3.34 -11.27
N GLU A 80 -13.81 -2.15 -10.85
CA GLU A 80 -14.49 -1.38 -9.82
C GLU A 80 -14.69 0.05 -10.31
N GLY A 81 -15.94 0.47 -10.40
CA GLY A 81 -16.35 1.80 -10.83
C GLY A 81 -16.68 2.73 -9.66
N GLY A 82 -17.32 3.89 -9.99
CA GLY A 82 -17.80 4.86 -8.99
C GLY A 82 -16.70 5.68 -8.34
N TRP A 83 -15.55 5.80 -8.99
CA TRP A 83 -14.46 6.66 -8.54
C TRP A 83 -14.67 8.09 -9.02
N LYS A 84 -14.40 9.06 -8.13
CA LYS A 84 -14.19 10.47 -8.49
C LYS A 84 -12.71 10.70 -8.71
N MET A 85 -12.38 11.46 -9.74
CA MET A 85 -11.01 11.77 -10.13
C MET A 85 -10.74 13.26 -9.95
N VAL A 86 -9.52 13.60 -9.57
CA VAL A 86 -9.06 15.00 -9.54
C VAL A 86 -8.76 15.50 -10.94
N ASN A 87 -8.27 14.62 -11.82
CA ASN A 87 -7.90 14.95 -13.20
C ASN A 87 -8.35 13.85 -14.17
N ASP A 88 -9.38 14.10 -14.96
CA ASP A 88 -10.01 13.12 -15.85
C ASP A 88 -9.10 12.65 -17.00
N SER A 89 -8.09 13.43 -17.36
CA SER A 89 -7.23 13.13 -18.51
C SER A 89 -5.93 12.41 -18.17
N THR A 90 -5.66 12.18 -16.88
CA THR A 90 -4.38 11.61 -16.44
C THR A 90 -4.57 10.17 -15.93
N PRO A 91 -4.14 9.15 -16.72
CA PRO A 91 -4.21 7.77 -16.26
C PRO A 91 -3.21 7.49 -15.14
N VAL A 92 -3.60 6.61 -14.21
CA VAL A 92 -2.72 6.13 -13.13
C VAL A 92 -2.34 4.68 -13.42
N ILE A 93 -1.09 4.48 -13.80
CA ILE A 93 -0.55 3.17 -14.19
C ILE A 93 0.81 2.98 -13.55
N GLY A 94 1.00 1.87 -12.86
CA GLY A 94 2.26 1.59 -12.20
C GLY A 94 2.21 0.33 -11.33
N ARG A 95 3.32 0.05 -10.66
CA ARG A 95 3.39 -1.02 -9.67
C ARG A 95 2.72 -0.56 -8.38
N ALA A 96 1.77 -1.33 -7.88
CA ALA A 96 1.04 -0.96 -6.68
C ALA A 96 1.92 -1.07 -5.42
N VAL A 97 1.88 -0.03 -4.58
CA VAL A 97 2.16 -0.12 -3.15
C VAL A 97 0.82 -0.08 -2.46
N THR A 98 0.48 -1.15 -1.79
CA THR A 98 -0.83 -1.31 -1.14
C THR A 98 -0.77 -0.92 0.33
N ALA A 99 -1.84 -0.34 0.84
CA ALA A 99 -2.00 -0.06 2.26
C ALA A 99 -3.45 -0.29 2.69
N MET A 100 -3.62 -0.79 3.90
CA MET A 100 -4.94 -0.99 4.50
C MET A 100 -5.07 -0.18 5.77
N TYR A 101 -6.15 0.57 5.85
CA TYR A 101 -6.56 1.30 7.05
C TYR A 101 -7.78 0.63 7.67
N LEU A 102 -7.85 0.68 8.98
CA LEU A 102 -9.01 0.24 9.75
C LEU A 102 -9.52 1.40 10.61
N PRO A 103 -10.76 1.32 11.13
CA PRO A 103 -11.22 2.22 12.18
C PRO A 103 -10.22 2.26 13.33
N SER A 104 -10.07 3.42 13.96
CA SER A 104 -9.12 3.63 15.06
C SER A 104 -9.22 2.56 16.13
N ARG A 105 -8.09 2.05 16.54
CA ARG A 105 -7.93 0.98 17.53
C ARG A 105 -7.03 1.49 18.66
N PRO A 106 -7.59 2.20 19.65
CA PRO A 106 -6.81 2.77 20.76
C PRO A 106 -6.02 1.71 21.57
N ASP A 107 -6.46 0.47 21.52
CA ASP A 107 -5.83 -0.70 22.14
C ASP A 107 -4.59 -1.20 21.36
N VAL A 108 -4.51 -0.95 20.06
CA VAL A 108 -3.44 -1.47 19.16
C VAL A 108 -2.54 -0.37 18.62
N GLU A 109 -3.10 0.79 18.33
CA GLU A 109 -2.40 1.89 17.63
C GLU A 109 -1.09 2.33 18.30
N PRO A 110 -1.00 2.48 19.63
CA PRO A 110 0.24 2.86 20.30
C PRO A 110 1.38 1.86 20.05
N SER A 111 1.08 0.55 20.20
CA SER A 111 2.06 -0.51 19.98
C SER A 111 2.48 -0.61 18.52
N PHE A 112 1.55 -0.39 17.59
CA PHE A 112 1.80 -0.35 16.16
C PHE A 112 2.75 0.81 15.81
N LYS A 113 2.47 1.99 16.32
CA LYS A 113 3.29 3.18 16.11
C LYS A 113 4.69 3.03 16.71
N GLU A 114 4.78 2.52 17.93
CA GLU A 114 6.05 2.24 18.60
C GLU A 114 6.93 1.28 17.79
N ARG A 115 6.33 0.19 17.29
CA ARG A 115 7.03 -0.77 16.43
C ARG A 115 7.56 -0.12 15.16
N GLY A 116 6.73 0.63 14.44
CA GLY A 116 7.16 1.31 13.22
C GLY A 116 8.30 2.30 13.47
N LEU A 117 8.27 3.03 14.58
CA LEU A 117 9.37 3.93 14.96
C LEU A 117 10.67 3.16 15.27
N LYS A 118 10.58 2.00 15.93
CA LYS A 118 11.73 1.10 16.15
C LYS A 118 12.29 0.53 14.85
N GLU A 119 11.47 0.33 13.85
CA GLU A 119 11.86 -0.07 12.48
C GLU A 119 12.40 1.11 11.64
N GLY A 120 12.54 2.30 12.23
CA GLY A 120 13.09 3.48 11.56
C GLY A 120 12.08 4.28 10.74
N ARG A 121 10.79 3.98 10.81
CA ARG A 121 9.73 4.77 10.17
C ARG A 121 9.60 6.13 10.85
N LYS A 122 9.23 7.15 10.10
CA LYS A 122 9.15 8.54 10.59
C LYS A 122 7.74 9.10 10.40
N GLY A 123 7.42 10.09 11.23
CA GLY A 123 6.14 10.81 11.13
C GLY A 123 4.93 9.98 11.56
N ASN A 124 3.78 10.33 10.99
CA ASN A 124 2.52 9.63 11.25
C ASN A 124 2.36 8.42 10.33
N THR A 125 1.57 7.47 10.78
CA THR A 125 1.34 6.19 10.07
C THR A 125 0.83 6.36 8.64
N ASN A 126 0.10 7.42 8.34
CA ASN A 126 -0.38 7.75 7.00
C ASN A 126 0.71 8.15 6.00
N SER A 127 1.89 8.56 6.48
CA SER A 127 3.05 8.87 5.61
C SER A 127 3.89 7.63 5.28
N TRP A 128 3.82 6.58 6.08
CA TRP A 128 4.68 5.40 5.92
C TRP A 128 4.54 4.69 4.57
N PRO A 129 3.33 4.47 4.02
CA PRO A 129 3.20 3.92 2.67
C PRO A 129 3.80 4.83 1.59
N ILE A 130 3.73 6.15 1.79
CA ILE A 130 4.28 7.12 0.86
C ILE A 130 5.81 7.09 0.89
N ASP A 131 6.41 6.81 2.05
CA ASP A 131 7.87 6.77 2.20
C ASP A 131 8.54 5.62 1.45
N VAL A 132 7.82 4.55 1.17
CA VAL A 132 8.34 3.41 0.38
C VAL A 132 8.07 3.53 -1.12
N LEU A 133 7.40 4.59 -1.58
CA LEU A 133 7.18 4.84 -3.00
C LEU A 133 8.50 5.17 -3.70
N THR A 134 8.65 4.64 -4.90
CA THR A 134 9.72 4.97 -5.85
C THR A 134 9.13 5.22 -7.22
N LYS A 135 9.92 5.75 -8.16
CA LYS A 135 9.47 6.10 -9.50
C LYS A 135 8.74 4.93 -10.18
N GLY A 136 7.58 5.20 -10.78
CA GLY A 136 6.75 4.22 -11.47
C GLY A 136 5.83 3.41 -10.55
N TYR A 137 5.77 3.74 -9.25
CA TYR A 137 4.79 3.15 -8.34
C TYR A 137 3.48 3.93 -8.30
N VAL A 138 2.41 3.24 -7.97
CA VAL A 138 1.08 3.81 -7.64
C VAL A 138 0.76 3.49 -6.19
N TYR A 139 0.34 4.47 -5.44
CA TYR A 139 -0.18 4.26 -4.11
C TYR A 139 -1.63 3.80 -4.18
N VAL A 140 -1.93 2.62 -3.66
CA VAL A 140 -3.28 2.04 -3.62
C VAL A 140 -3.65 1.75 -2.17
N ALA A 141 -4.66 2.43 -1.65
CA ALA A 141 -5.00 2.29 -0.23
C ALA A 141 -6.49 2.05 -0.02
N ASP A 142 -6.80 1.18 0.91
CA ASP A 142 -8.16 0.95 1.38
C ASP A 142 -8.41 1.70 2.69
N GLY A 143 -9.33 2.64 2.67
CA GLY A 143 -9.85 3.40 3.81
C GLY A 143 -11.30 3.04 4.12
N PHE A 144 -11.71 1.81 3.86
CA PHE A 144 -13.05 1.24 4.09
C PHE A 144 -14.19 2.16 3.61
N GLY A 145 -13.98 2.92 2.54
CA GLY A 145 -14.98 3.81 1.94
C GLY A 145 -15.35 5.03 2.80
N LYS A 146 -14.59 5.33 3.85
CA LYS A 146 -14.89 6.46 4.75
C LYS A 146 -14.72 7.79 4.04
N ILE A 147 -15.76 8.64 4.06
CA ILE A 147 -15.74 9.99 3.45
C ILE A 147 -15.41 11.04 4.52
N ALA A 148 -16.36 11.40 5.33
CA ALA A 148 -16.11 12.35 6.44
C ALA A 148 -15.16 11.71 7.47
N GLY A 149 -14.04 12.37 7.78
CA GLY A 149 -12.96 11.79 8.61
C GLY A 149 -12.11 10.75 7.89
N GLY A 150 -12.38 10.46 6.62
CA GLY A 150 -11.63 9.50 5.79
C GLY A 150 -10.75 10.15 4.72
N THR A 151 -10.39 11.41 4.88
CA THR A 151 -9.62 12.15 3.88
C THR A 151 -8.13 11.92 4.07
N LEU A 152 -7.59 10.93 3.34
CA LEU A 152 -6.17 10.66 3.34
C LEU A 152 -5.39 11.66 2.48
N ILE A 153 -5.92 12.00 1.31
CA ILE A 153 -5.17 12.74 0.30
C ILE A 153 -5.58 14.22 0.32
N GLY A 154 -4.59 15.08 0.51
CA GLY A 154 -4.65 16.52 0.32
C GLY A 154 -3.38 16.99 -0.37
N SER A 155 -3.21 18.30 -0.53
CA SER A 155 -2.12 18.91 -1.31
C SER A 155 -0.73 18.43 -0.87
N THR A 156 -0.47 18.36 0.42
CA THR A 156 0.86 17.95 0.96
C THR A 156 1.18 16.51 0.61
N LEU A 157 0.25 15.59 0.86
CA LEU A 157 0.48 14.17 0.56
C LEU A 157 0.45 13.90 -0.95
N GLY A 158 -0.40 14.58 -1.72
CA GLY A 158 -0.40 14.50 -3.19
C GLY A 158 0.94 14.89 -3.80
N ASN A 159 1.49 16.02 -3.38
CA ASN A 159 2.84 16.45 -3.80
C ASN A 159 3.92 15.44 -3.39
N SER A 160 3.86 14.90 -2.18
CA SER A 160 4.81 13.89 -1.70
C SER A 160 4.73 12.59 -2.50
N ILE A 161 3.52 12.11 -2.78
CA ILE A 161 3.29 10.92 -3.63
C ILE A 161 3.89 11.17 -5.03
N TYR A 162 3.54 12.28 -5.65
CA TYR A 162 4.00 12.58 -7.01
C TYR A 162 5.51 12.75 -7.09
N SER A 163 6.12 13.48 -6.15
CA SER A 163 7.57 13.71 -6.15
C SER A 163 8.38 12.41 -6.04
N LYS A 164 7.86 11.41 -5.31
CA LYS A 164 8.51 10.10 -5.14
C LYS A 164 8.21 9.14 -6.30
N SER A 165 6.97 9.08 -6.74
CA SER A 165 6.50 8.07 -7.69
C SER A 165 6.41 8.55 -9.14
N GLY A 166 6.24 9.86 -9.36
CA GLY A 166 5.87 10.41 -10.66
C GLY A 166 4.48 9.94 -11.11
N ASN A 167 3.61 9.57 -10.19
CA ASN A 167 2.33 8.93 -10.45
C ASN A 167 1.27 9.38 -9.44
N GLY A 168 0.09 8.77 -9.51
CA GLY A 168 -1.07 9.10 -8.69
C GLY A 168 -1.37 8.09 -7.58
N VAL A 169 -2.58 8.18 -7.09
CA VAL A 169 -3.11 7.39 -5.98
C VAL A 169 -4.52 6.90 -6.27
N VAL A 170 -4.83 5.70 -5.81
CA VAL A 170 -6.19 5.16 -5.73
C VAL A 170 -6.51 4.93 -4.25
N PHE A 171 -7.51 5.63 -3.73
CA PHE A 171 -7.85 5.55 -2.32
C PHE A 171 -9.34 5.29 -2.12
N ASN A 172 -9.67 4.18 -1.49
CA ASN A 172 -11.04 3.88 -1.08
C ASN A 172 -11.44 4.70 0.16
N GLY A 173 -11.64 5.99 -0.04
CA GLY A 173 -11.93 7.03 0.93
C GLY A 173 -12.08 8.36 0.23
N SER A 174 -11.75 9.48 0.88
CA SER A 174 -11.92 10.82 0.30
C SER A 174 -10.61 11.58 0.09
N ALA A 175 -10.69 12.60 -0.77
CA ALA A 175 -9.61 13.57 -1.00
C ALA A 175 -10.11 14.99 -0.74
N ARG A 176 -9.17 15.93 -0.56
CA ARG A 176 -9.41 17.37 -0.39
C ARG A 176 -8.37 18.19 -1.14
N ASP A 177 -8.45 19.51 -1.03
CA ASP A 177 -7.53 20.46 -1.66
C ASP A 177 -7.47 20.27 -3.20
N LEU A 178 -8.63 20.10 -3.84
CA LEU A 178 -8.76 19.68 -5.24
C LEU A 178 -8.04 20.61 -6.20
N GLU A 179 -8.14 21.93 -5.99
CA GLU A 179 -7.45 22.92 -6.80
C GLU A 179 -5.93 22.66 -6.80
N CYS A 180 -5.33 22.55 -5.60
CA CYS A 180 -3.90 22.29 -5.46
C CYS A 180 -3.49 20.92 -6.04
N LEU A 181 -4.34 19.91 -5.90
CA LEU A 181 -4.05 18.58 -6.48
C LEU A 181 -4.11 18.59 -8.00
N SER A 182 -5.05 19.34 -8.59
CA SER A 182 -5.20 19.47 -10.04
C SER A 182 -4.04 20.21 -10.72
N GLU A 183 -3.34 21.06 -9.97
CA GLU A 183 -2.15 21.79 -10.46
C GLU A 183 -0.91 20.89 -10.55
N ILE A 184 -0.89 19.72 -9.91
CA ILE A 184 0.22 18.78 -9.98
C ILE A 184 0.18 18.06 -11.35
N LYS A 185 0.96 18.57 -12.31
CA LYS A 185 0.98 18.03 -13.68
C LYS A 185 1.41 16.56 -13.69
N GLY A 186 0.55 15.70 -14.26
CA GLY A 186 0.79 14.26 -14.34
C GLY A 186 0.36 13.46 -13.10
N PHE A 187 -0.21 14.12 -12.10
CA PHE A 187 -0.83 13.48 -10.94
C PHE A 187 -2.32 13.27 -11.14
N ASN A 188 -2.83 12.17 -10.63
CA ASN A 188 -4.26 11.98 -10.43
C ASN A 188 -4.54 11.28 -9.10
N ALA A 189 -5.67 11.60 -8.50
CA ALA A 189 -6.18 10.92 -7.32
C ALA A 189 -7.58 10.38 -7.61
N PHE A 190 -7.73 9.08 -7.44
CA PHE A 190 -9.00 8.39 -7.48
C PHE A 190 -9.49 8.20 -6.04
N GLY A 191 -10.64 8.78 -5.72
CA GLY A 191 -11.30 8.66 -4.41
C GLY A 191 -12.76 8.29 -4.55
N ARG A 192 -13.40 7.91 -3.46
CA ARG A 192 -14.85 7.67 -3.45
C ARG A 192 -15.63 8.98 -3.43
N ASP A 193 -15.08 9.99 -2.78
CA ASP A 193 -15.66 11.33 -2.76
C ASP A 193 -14.61 12.39 -2.38
N PHE A 194 -15.05 13.64 -2.33
CA PHE A 194 -14.29 14.77 -1.86
C PHE A 194 -14.89 15.31 -0.56
N HIS A 195 -14.04 15.57 0.44
CA HIS A 195 -14.50 16.07 1.72
C HIS A 195 -13.39 16.89 2.41
N PRO A 196 -13.72 18.06 3.02
CA PRO A 196 -12.70 18.94 3.62
C PRO A 196 -12.12 18.46 4.96
N SER A 197 -12.60 17.35 5.52
CA SER A 197 -12.09 16.81 6.78
C SER A 197 -10.62 16.38 6.69
N PHE A 198 -10.04 16.02 7.83
CA PHE A 198 -8.77 15.32 7.91
C PHE A 198 -8.98 13.81 7.90
N LEU A 199 -7.88 13.06 7.90
CA LEU A 199 -7.88 11.65 8.24
C LEU A 199 -8.03 11.53 9.76
N GLU A 200 -9.18 11.07 10.20
CA GLU A 200 -9.52 10.93 11.62
C GLU A 200 -10.06 9.53 11.91
N GLY A 201 -9.72 9.01 13.07
CA GLY A 201 -10.27 7.74 13.52
C GLY A 201 -9.90 6.55 12.63
N MET A 202 -8.75 6.60 11.97
CA MET A 202 -8.23 5.53 11.11
C MET A 202 -6.78 5.22 11.46
N VAL A 203 -6.43 3.96 11.47
CA VAL A 203 -5.07 3.47 11.72
C VAL A 203 -4.60 2.60 10.57
N LEU A 204 -3.35 2.78 10.14
CA LEU A 204 -2.70 1.90 9.17
C LEU A 204 -2.46 0.54 9.81
N MET A 205 -2.92 -0.54 9.20
CA MET A 205 -2.76 -1.92 9.69
C MET A 205 -1.92 -2.81 8.78
N GLY A 206 -1.80 -2.48 7.52
CA GLY A 206 -1.03 -3.25 6.56
C GLY A 206 -0.37 -2.35 5.50
N LEU A 207 0.81 -2.72 5.10
CA LEU A 207 1.60 -2.05 4.08
C LEU A 207 2.26 -3.10 3.18
#